data_aead4df9189929d43bc86ea3c502ff72
#
_entry.id   aead4df9189929d43bc86ea3c502ff72
#
_cell.length_a   1.000
_cell.length_b   1.000
_cell.length_c   1.000
_cell.angle_alpha   90.00
_cell.angle_beta   90.00
_cell.angle_gamma   90.00
#
_symmetry.space_group_name_H-M   'P 1'
#
loop_
_entity.id
_entity.type
_entity.pdbx_description
1 polymer ?
#
loop_
_entity_poly.entity_id
_entity_poly.type
_entity_poly.pdbx_seq_one_letter_code
_entity_poly.pdbx_strand_id
1 'polypeptide(L)'
;MRRTSKIWAGLAAVVLPVTAVVMALGGTPADAAVGGSGPYPADYETSTTLANHTIFRPQTLPSERLPVLVWGNGGCSANGLSQGNFLREIASHGFLAIASGAPNGSGSTTSQMLTQSIDWAVAENSRSGGRYYNRLDTSKIAVAGFSCGGLEAYAVSADPRVTTTGIFSSGLLNDADDYQLRRLTKPIAYFVGGPSDIAYPNAMDDWGKLPAGLPAFMGNLNVGHGGTYDQPNGGEFGRVAVLYLKWRLKGDTTAGRNFVGADCGLCHSQWTVQQKNLTLDDGPPPTSPPPTEPPPTTPPPTTPPPGGGTPVCTAVYSVQDQWNGGFVASVNVTAGSTALTGWRVTLTLAGGASITSLWNGVANGASGTVTVANQSYNGQLAAGQSTSFGFQGSGTGGGATATCVGS
;
A
#
# COMPACT_ATOMS: atom_id res chain seq x y z
N MET A 1 -86.81 28.46 46.42
CA MET A 1 -85.44 27.98 46.36
C MET A 1 -85.46 26.49 46.05
N ARG A 2 -85.34 26.11 44.84
CA ARG A 2 -85.36 24.68 44.39
C ARG A 2 -83.95 24.29 43.92
N ARG A 3 -83.35 23.32 44.57
CA ARG A 3 -82.08 22.68 44.12
C ARG A 3 -82.42 21.62 43.10
N THR A 4 -81.83 21.71 41.91
CA THR A 4 -81.90 20.67 40.87
C THR A 4 -80.57 19.87 40.92
N SER A 5 -80.69 18.61 41.26
CA SER A 5 -79.61 17.62 41.23
C SER A 5 -79.39 17.11 39.78
N LYS A 6 -78.19 17.23 39.24
CA LYS A 6 -77.81 16.63 37.97
C LYS A 6 -77.18 15.26 38.23
N ILE A 7 -77.77 14.25 37.59
CA ILE A 7 -77.31 12.86 37.56
C ILE A 7 -76.21 12.76 36.54
N TRP A 8 -75.03 12.29 36.90
CA TRP A 8 -73.95 11.96 35.99
C TRP A 8 -74.04 10.47 35.68
N ALA A 9 -74.27 10.12 34.41
CA ALA A 9 -74.16 8.75 33.91
C ALA A 9 -72.67 8.46 33.61
N GLY A 10 -72.12 7.49 34.32
CA GLY A 10 -70.77 7.03 34.10
C GLY A 10 -70.67 6.10 32.87
N LEU A 11 -69.86 6.52 31.88
CA LEU A 11 -69.41 5.64 30.84
C LEU A 11 -68.14 4.91 31.34
N ALA A 12 -68.28 3.60 31.52
CA ALA A 12 -67.12 2.72 31.76
C ALA A 12 -66.38 2.49 30.45
N ALA A 13 -65.22 3.09 30.30
CA ALA A 13 -64.29 2.77 29.19
C ALA A 13 -63.53 1.47 29.52
N VAL A 14 -63.81 0.43 28.76
CA VAL A 14 -63.02 -0.80 28.78
C VAL A 14 -61.70 -0.53 28.06
N VAL A 15 -60.59 -0.41 28.83
CA VAL A 15 -59.24 -0.33 28.30
C VAL A 15 -58.71 -1.77 28.13
N LEU A 16 -58.70 -2.26 26.87
CA LEU A 16 -58.00 -3.47 26.53
C LEU A 16 -56.47 -3.21 26.49
N PRO A 17 -55.63 -3.97 27.14
CA PRO A 17 -54.17 -3.81 27.01
C PRO A 17 -53.74 -4.32 25.65
N VAL A 18 -53.29 -3.39 24.77
CA VAL A 18 -52.54 -3.76 23.56
C VAL A 18 -51.12 -4.14 24.02
N THR A 19 -50.89 -5.46 24.18
CA THR A 19 -49.55 -5.98 24.33
C THR A 19 -48.82 -5.82 22.97
N ALA A 20 -48.03 -4.74 22.82
CA ALA A 20 -47.07 -4.62 21.75
C ALA A 20 -45.99 -5.71 21.92
N VAL A 21 -46.07 -6.76 21.14
CA VAL A 21 -44.97 -7.71 20.98
C VAL A 21 -43.89 -6.97 20.19
N VAL A 22 -42.93 -6.40 20.90
CA VAL A 22 -41.66 -5.95 20.30
C VAL A 22 -40.92 -7.23 19.92
N MET A 23 -41.06 -7.70 18.70
CA MET A 23 -40.09 -8.61 18.12
C MET A 23 -38.76 -7.83 17.99
N ALA A 24 -37.87 -8.06 18.95
CA ALA A 24 -36.48 -7.75 18.78
C ALA A 24 -35.99 -8.61 17.60
N LEU A 25 -35.97 -8.05 16.43
CA LEU A 25 -35.16 -8.55 15.33
C LEU A 25 -33.72 -8.42 15.83
N GLY A 26 -33.24 -9.47 16.47
CA GLY A 26 -31.82 -9.71 16.67
C GLY A 26 -31.22 -9.82 15.27
N GLY A 27 -30.86 -8.68 14.69
CA GLY A 27 -29.98 -8.66 13.54
C GLY A 27 -28.67 -9.24 14.03
N THR A 28 -28.34 -10.45 13.58
CA THR A 28 -26.95 -10.88 13.52
C THR A 28 -26.19 -9.70 12.89
N PRO A 29 -24.99 -9.33 13.41
CA PRO A 29 -24.15 -8.37 12.70
C PRO A 29 -24.08 -8.87 11.27
N ALA A 30 -24.53 -8.03 10.32
CA ALA A 30 -24.51 -8.38 8.92
C ALA A 30 -23.08 -8.77 8.63
N ASP A 31 -22.83 -10.04 8.28
CA ASP A 31 -21.61 -10.44 7.63
C ASP A 31 -21.37 -9.41 6.55
N ALA A 32 -20.19 -8.78 6.60
CA ALA A 32 -19.88 -7.69 5.71
C ALA A 32 -20.11 -8.17 4.27
N ALA A 33 -21.21 -7.70 3.69
CA ALA A 33 -21.73 -8.28 2.46
C ALA A 33 -20.64 -8.27 1.40
N VAL A 34 -20.38 -9.42 0.81
CA VAL A 34 -19.66 -9.56 -0.46
C VAL A 34 -20.14 -8.45 -1.36
N GLY A 35 -19.24 -7.55 -1.81
CA GLY A 35 -19.72 -6.35 -2.47
C GLY A 35 -18.65 -5.63 -3.26
N GLY A 36 -18.88 -4.35 -3.33
CA GLY A 36 -18.27 -3.40 -4.23
C GLY A 36 -19.18 -3.15 -5.43
N SER A 37 -19.00 -1.99 -6.08
CA SER A 37 -19.80 -1.60 -7.24
C SER A 37 -19.19 -2.06 -8.56
N GLY A 38 -18.00 -2.62 -8.54
CA GLY A 38 -17.27 -3.07 -9.71
C GLY A 38 -17.83 -4.37 -10.29
N PRO A 39 -17.32 -4.77 -11.47
CA PRO A 39 -17.79 -5.97 -12.17
C PRO A 39 -17.45 -7.29 -11.46
N TYR A 40 -16.58 -7.25 -10.45
CA TYR A 40 -16.12 -8.44 -9.72
C TYR A 40 -16.50 -8.35 -8.25
N PRO A 41 -17.57 -9.02 -7.79
CA PRO A 41 -17.88 -9.07 -6.36
C PRO A 41 -16.61 -9.42 -5.56
N ALA A 42 -16.28 -8.59 -4.56
CA ALA A 42 -15.03 -8.70 -3.84
C ALA A 42 -15.25 -9.00 -2.36
N ASP A 43 -14.26 -9.66 -1.77
CA ASP A 43 -14.21 -9.95 -0.36
C ASP A 43 -12.74 -9.95 0.11
N TYR A 44 -12.52 -10.21 1.39
CA TYR A 44 -11.17 -10.32 1.94
C TYR A 44 -10.82 -11.77 2.29
N GLU A 45 -9.52 -12.01 2.38
CA GLU A 45 -8.95 -13.24 2.91
C GLU A 45 -7.68 -12.93 3.71
N THR A 46 -7.18 -13.93 4.40
CA THR A 46 -5.87 -13.93 5.07
C THR A 46 -4.95 -14.96 4.41
N SER A 47 -3.65 -14.79 4.58
CA SER A 47 -2.65 -15.74 4.09
C SER A 47 -1.67 -16.11 5.20
N THR A 48 -1.34 -17.40 5.30
CA THR A 48 -0.29 -17.85 6.23
C THR A 48 1.10 -17.39 5.81
N THR A 49 1.29 -17.05 4.54
CA THR A 49 2.55 -16.51 4.00
C THR A 49 2.65 -14.98 4.11
N LEU A 50 1.59 -14.32 4.56
CA LEU A 50 1.55 -12.88 4.87
C LEU A 50 0.75 -12.68 6.17
N ALA A 51 1.34 -13.06 7.28
CA ALA A 51 0.71 -12.90 8.59
C ALA A 51 0.45 -11.41 8.89
N ASN A 52 -0.59 -11.15 9.69
CA ASN A 52 -0.96 -9.80 10.12
C ASN A 52 -1.29 -8.82 8.99
N HIS A 53 -1.85 -9.31 7.89
CA HIS A 53 -2.38 -8.52 6.79
C HIS A 53 -3.76 -9.02 6.37
N THR A 54 -4.53 -8.14 5.74
CA THR A 54 -5.84 -8.43 5.17
C THR A 54 -5.80 -8.19 3.66
N ILE A 55 -6.16 -9.19 2.87
CA ILE A 55 -6.06 -9.17 1.41
C ILE A 55 -7.47 -9.06 0.84
N PHE A 56 -7.82 -7.92 0.25
CA PHE A 56 -9.07 -7.73 -0.48
C PHE A 56 -8.88 -8.07 -1.95
N ARG A 57 -9.77 -8.87 -2.52
CA ARG A 57 -9.68 -9.36 -3.88
C ARG A 57 -11.04 -9.67 -4.49
N PRO A 58 -11.17 -9.73 -5.83
CA PRO A 58 -12.31 -10.37 -6.47
C PRO A 58 -12.50 -11.79 -5.93
N GLN A 59 -13.73 -12.19 -5.65
CA GLN A 59 -14.04 -13.58 -5.23
C GLN A 59 -13.57 -14.57 -6.29
N THR A 60 -13.91 -14.31 -7.55
CA THR A 60 -13.37 -15.01 -8.72
C THR A 60 -12.33 -14.10 -9.36
N LEU A 61 -11.09 -14.60 -9.45
CA LEU A 61 -10.03 -13.84 -10.10
C LEU A 61 -10.34 -13.68 -11.59
N PRO A 62 -10.28 -12.45 -12.13
CA PRO A 62 -10.47 -12.21 -13.56
C PRO A 62 -9.34 -12.86 -14.39
N SER A 63 -9.53 -12.96 -15.70
CA SER A 63 -8.50 -13.46 -16.63
C SER A 63 -7.26 -12.56 -16.66
N GLU A 64 -7.47 -11.26 -16.55
CA GLU A 64 -6.42 -10.26 -16.49
C GLU A 64 -5.67 -10.33 -15.17
N ARG A 65 -4.39 -9.93 -15.22
CA ARG A 65 -3.58 -9.80 -14.01
C ARG A 65 -4.06 -8.63 -13.17
N LEU A 66 -4.12 -8.83 -11.86
CA LEU A 66 -4.52 -7.81 -10.91
C LEU A 66 -3.35 -6.87 -10.60
N PRO A 67 -3.44 -5.56 -10.87
CA PRO A 67 -2.56 -4.58 -10.26
C PRO A 67 -2.74 -4.59 -8.74
N VAL A 68 -1.71 -4.16 -8.01
CA VAL A 68 -1.66 -4.27 -6.55
C VAL A 68 -1.72 -2.88 -5.90
N LEU A 69 -2.56 -2.74 -4.89
CA LEU A 69 -2.55 -1.65 -3.95
C LEU A 69 -2.05 -2.17 -2.60
N VAL A 70 -1.04 -1.53 -2.00
CA VAL A 70 -0.69 -1.75 -0.59
C VAL A 70 -1.14 -0.55 0.23
N TRP A 71 -1.79 -0.80 1.37
CA TRP A 71 -2.57 0.19 2.11
C TRP A 71 -2.19 0.27 3.58
N GLY A 72 -1.86 1.50 4.03
CA GLY A 72 -1.68 1.85 5.44
C GLY A 72 -2.97 2.40 6.05
N ASN A 73 -3.34 1.87 7.21
CA ASN A 73 -4.58 2.24 7.89
C ASN A 73 -4.47 3.54 8.69
N GLY A 74 -5.58 4.25 8.84
CA GLY A 74 -5.68 5.37 9.77
C GLY A 74 -5.31 4.98 11.20
N GLY A 75 -4.69 5.92 11.95
CA GLY A 75 -4.18 5.67 13.29
C GLY A 75 -3.05 4.64 13.36
N CYS A 76 -2.45 4.29 12.23
CA CYS A 76 -1.54 3.14 12.10
C CYS A 76 -2.11 1.88 12.78
N SER A 77 -3.42 1.67 12.65
CA SER A 77 -4.14 0.58 13.30
C SER A 77 -3.84 -0.75 12.64
N ALA A 78 -3.52 -1.76 13.44
CA ALA A 78 -3.33 -3.13 12.95
C ALA A 78 -4.65 -3.88 12.67
N ASN A 79 -5.78 -3.17 12.54
CA ASN A 79 -7.03 -3.72 12.05
C ASN A 79 -7.14 -3.54 10.53
N GLY A 80 -6.88 -4.60 9.78
CA GLY A 80 -6.95 -4.57 8.31
C GLY A 80 -8.35 -4.36 7.72
N LEU A 81 -9.40 -4.35 8.56
CA LEU A 81 -10.78 -4.03 8.14
C LEU A 81 -11.16 -2.56 8.37
N SER A 82 -10.27 -1.73 8.92
CA SER A 82 -10.59 -0.34 9.29
C SER A 82 -11.19 0.48 8.13
N GLN A 83 -10.72 0.29 6.90
CA GLN A 83 -11.26 0.90 5.69
C GLN A 83 -11.85 -0.17 4.73
N GLY A 84 -12.52 -1.19 5.30
CA GLY A 84 -12.96 -2.37 4.57
C GLY A 84 -13.90 -2.09 3.40
N ASN A 85 -14.86 -1.14 3.53
CA ASN A 85 -15.76 -0.76 2.44
C ASN A 85 -15.00 -0.14 1.27
N PHE A 86 -14.04 0.73 1.56
CA PHE A 86 -13.18 1.38 0.57
C PHE A 86 -12.28 0.36 -0.17
N LEU A 87 -11.62 -0.54 0.57
CA LEU A 87 -10.70 -1.51 -0.03
C LEU A 87 -11.44 -2.60 -0.81
N ARG A 88 -12.65 -2.98 -0.36
CA ARG A 88 -13.52 -3.90 -1.09
C ARG A 88 -14.00 -3.28 -2.41
N GLU A 89 -14.33 -1.99 -2.40
CA GLU A 89 -14.68 -1.27 -3.62
C GLU A 89 -13.53 -1.33 -4.63
N ILE A 90 -12.32 -0.99 -4.23
CA ILE A 90 -11.13 -1.06 -5.10
C ILE A 90 -10.96 -2.48 -5.66
N ALA A 91 -11.04 -3.49 -4.80
CA ALA A 91 -10.88 -4.88 -5.22
C ALA A 91 -11.96 -5.31 -6.22
N SER A 92 -13.20 -4.82 -6.07
CA SER A 92 -14.30 -5.14 -6.99
C SER A 92 -14.07 -4.64 -8.43
N HIS A 93 -13.15 -3.71 -8.61
CA HIS A 93 -12.72 -3.20 -9.92
C HIS A 93 -11.49 -3.93 -10.49
N GLY A 94 -11.18 -5.12 -9.96
CA GLY A 94 -10.11 -5.97 -10.47
C GLY A 94 -8.72 -5.50 -10.04
N PHE A 95 -8.56 -5.21 -8.76
CA PHE A 95 -7.30 -4.98 -8.07
C PHE A 95 -7.12 -5.99 -6.94
N LEU A 96 -5.88 -6.23 -6.55
CA LEU A 96 -5.55 -6.81 -5.26
C LEU A 96 -5.23 -5.66 -4.30
N ALA A 97 -5.96 -5.51 -3.19
CA ALA A 97 -5.66 -4.50 -2.19
C ALA A 97 -5.25 -5.19 -0.88
N ILE A 98 -4.07 -4.84 -0.35
CA ILE A 98 -3.50 -5.46 0.84
C ILE A 98 -3.39 -4.40 1.92
N ALA A 99 -4.20 -4.53 2.96
CA ALA A 99 -4.14 -3.68 4.14
C ALA A 99 -3.17 -4.25 5.19
N SER A 100 -2.40 -3.38 5.81
CA SER A 100 -1.62 -3.70 7.01
C SER A 100 -2.57 -4.07 8.17
N GLY A 101 -2.26 -5.16 8.90
CA GLY A 101 -3.08 -5.65 10.00
C GLY A 101 -4.00 -6.80 9.63
N ALA A 102 -4.18 -7.72 10.59
CA ALA A 102 -5.12 -8.82 10.47
C ALA A 102 -6.58 -8.31 10.52
N PRO A 103 -7.56 -9.07 10.01
CA PRO A 103 -8.98 -8.74 10.22
C PRO A 103 -9.30 -8.62 11.71
N ASN A 104 -9.87 -7.46 12.10
CA ASN A 104 -10.13 -7.11 13.50
C ASN A 104 -8.89 -7.17 14.40
N GLY A 105 -7.69 -7.01 13.81
CA GLY A 105 -6.45 -6.99 14.56
C GLY A 105 -6.33 -5.78 15.49
N SER A 106 -5.43 -5.85 16.45
CA SER A 106 -5.15 -4.79 17.42
C SER A 106 -3.67 -4.46 17.47
N GLY A 107 -3.33 -3.27 17.96
CA GLY A 107 -1.98 -2.76 18.01
C GLY A 107 -1.69 -1.82 16.84
N SER A 108 -0.42 -1.60 16.54
CA SER A 108 0.04 -0.63 15.56
C SER A 108 0.74 -1.29 14.37
N THR A 109 0.62 -0.65 13.21
CA THR A 109 1.35 -0.98 11.99
C THR A 109 2.62 -0.15 11.86
N THR A 110 3.41 -0.47 10.86
CA THR A 110 4.60 0.29 10.45
C THR A 110 4.72 0.25 8.93
N SER A 111 5.47 1.19 8.35
CA SER A 111 5.78 1.22 6.93
C SER A 111 6.41 -0.08 6.40
N GLN A 112 7.10 -0.84 7.26
CA GLN A 112 7.65 -2.15 6.91
C GLN A 112 6.55 -3.13 6.47
N MET A 113 5.34 -3.05 7.04
CA MET A 113 4.24 -3.92 6.63
C MET A 113 3.78 -3.65 5.19
N LEU A 114 3.86 -2.39 4.73
CA LEU A 114 3.62 -2.07 3.31
C LEU A 114 4.69 -2.69 2.40
N THR A 115 5.97 -2.63 2.81
CA THR A 115 7.05 -3.31 2.08
C THR A 115 6.85 -4.83 2.04
N GLN A 116 6.46 -5.44 3.16
CA GLN A 116 6.12 -6.88 3.23
C GLN A 116 4.98 -7.24 2.27
N SER A 117 3.98 -6.38 2.13
CA SER A 117 2.88 -6.57 1.18
C SER A 117 3.38 -6.56 -0.27
N ILE A 118 4.30 -5.66 -0.62
CA ILE A 118 4.93 -5.61 -1.95
C ILE A 118 5.75 -6.88 -2.20
N ASP A 119 6.60 -7.24 -1.25
CA ASP A 119 7.46 -8.43 -1.34
C ASP A 119 6.62 -9.70 -1.51
N TRP A 120 5.57 -9.83 -0.71
CA TRP A 120 4.66 -10.96 -0.78
C TRP A 120 3.95 -11.04 -2.14
N ALA A 121 3.45 -9.93 -2.67
CA ALA A 121 2.76 -9.92 -3.96
C ALA A 121 3.69 -10.39 -5.10
N VAL A 122 4.96 -9.95 -5.09
CA VAL A 122 5.97 -10.39 -6.06
C VAL A 122 6.26 -11.89 -5.91
N ALA A 123 6.45 -12.36 -4.69
CA ALA A 123 6.72 -13.77 -4.40
C ALA A 123 5.53 -14.67 -4.77
N GLU A 124 4.31 -14.29 -4.41
CA GLU A 124 3.10 -15.05 -4.69
C GLU A 124 2.80 -15.15 -6.19
N ASN A 125 3.06 -14.07 -6.94
CA ASN A 125 2.93 -14.10 -8.40
C ASN A 125 3.87 -15.12 -9.06
N SER A 126 4.99 -15.43 -8.43
CA SER A 126 6.00 -16.38 -8.92
C SER A 126 5.85 -17.77 -8.31
N ARG A 127 5.03 -17.94 -7.26
CA ARG A 127 4.89 -19.21 -6.53
C ARG A 127 4.01 -20.20 -7.29
N SER A 128 4.64 -21.17 -7.96
CA SER A 128 3.92 -22.23 -8.68
C SER A 128 2.94 -22.99 -7.79
N GLY A 129 1.74 -23.23 -8.31
CA GLY A 129 0.64 -23.86 -7.56
C GLY A 129 -0.07 -22.93 -6.57
N GLY A 130 0.41 -21.71 -6.37
CA GLY A 130 -0.27 -20.69 -5.57
C GLY A 130 -1.49 -20.10 -6.28
N ARG A 131 -2.44 -19.60 -5.50
CA ARG A 131 -3.66 -18.93 -6.01
C ARG A 131 -3.32 -17.78 -6.96
N TYR A 132 -2.24 -17.04 -6.68
CA TYR A 132 -1.84 -15.84 -7.40
C TYR A 132 -0.74 -16.09 -8.42
N TYR A 133 -0.38 -17.35 -8.68
CA TYR A 133 0.65 -17.70 -9.67
C TYR A 133 0.30 -17.12 -11.05
N ASN A 134 1.15 -16.23 -11.56
CA ASN A 134 0.92 -15.47 -12.81
C ASN A 134 -0.40 -14.68 -12.87
N ARG A 135 -0.98 -14.30 -11.70
CA ARG A 135 -2.26 -13.59 -11.61
C ARG A 135 -2.14 -12.14 -11.17
N LEU A 136 -0.96 -11.71 -10.71
CA LEU A 136 -0.70 -10.34 -10.27
C LEU A 136 0.14 -9.60 -11.31
N ASP A 137 -0.17 -8.32 -11.54
CA ASP A 137 0.71 -7.45 -12.30
C ASP A 137 1.64 -6.70 -11.34
N THR A 138 2.75 -7.33 -11.01
CA THR A 138 3.75 -6.81 -10.07
C THR A 138 4.57 -5.65 -10.64
N SER A 139 4.38 -5.27 -11.90
CA SER A 139 4.89 -4.04 -12.48
C SER A 139 3.97 -2.83 -12.24
N LYS A 140 2.80 -3.04 -11.64
CA LYS A 140 1.73 -2.09 -11.42
C LYS A 140 1.33 -2.07 -9.94
N ILE A 141 2.17 -1.47 -9.09
CA ILE A 141 1.98 -1.41 -7.65
C ILE A 141 1.74 0.04 -7.23
N ALA A 142 0.65 0.30 -6.54
CA ALA A 142 0.41 1.54 -5.83
C ALA A 142 0.67 1.36 -4.33
N VAL A 143 1.28 2.35 -3.71
CA VAL A 143 1.30 2.49 -2.26
C VAL A 143 0.37 3.63 -1.86
N ALA A 144 -0.50 3.40 -0.89
CA ALA A 144 -1.37 4.46 -0.38
C ALA A 144 -1.70 4.25 1.09
N GLY A 145 -2.25 5.28 1.73
CA GLY A 145 -2.70 5.18 3.11
C GLY A 145 -3.49 6.37 3.58
N PHE A 146 -4.27 6.14 4.62
CA PHE A 146 -5.11 7.13 5.28
C PHE A 146 -4.45 7.62 6.58
N SER A 147 -4.40 8.94 6.79
CA SER A 147 -3.92 9.55 8.04
C SER A 147 -2.51 9.03 8.40
N CYS A 148 -2.32 8.41 9.56
CA CYS A 148 -1.07 7.76 9.96
C CYS A 148 -0.55 6.78 8.90
N GLY A 149 -1.42 6.00 8.24
CA GLY A 149 -1.04 5.11 7.15
C GLY A 149 -0.52 5.85 5.91
N GLY A 150 -0.89 7.11 5.71
CA GLY A 150 -0.31 7.97 4.69
C GLY A 150 1.16 8.31 4.98
N LEU A 151 1.53 8.48 6.25
CA LEU A 151 2.93 8.64 6.66
C LEU A 151 3.74 7.36 6.37
N GLU A 152 3.14 6.18 6.62
CA GLU A 152 3.75 4.90 6.24
C GLU A 152 3.92 4.81 4.70
N ALA A 153 2.94 5.29 3.92
CA ALA A 153 3.00 5.29 2.46
C ALA A 153 4.11 6.17 1.92
N TYR A 154 4.34 7.37 2.48
CA TYR A 154 5.49 8.20 2.12
C TYR A 154 6.82 7.47 2.29
N ALA A 155 6.99 6.78 3.42
CA ALA A 155 8.22 6.07 3.72
C ALA A 155 8.57 4.98 2.67
N VAL A 156 7.55 4.45 1.98
CA VAL A 156 7.69 3.38 0.97
C VAL A 156 7.61 3.90 -0.47
N SER A 157 7.17 5.15 -0.68
CA SER A 157 6.94 5.73 -2.01
C SER A 157 8.17 5.72 -2.94
N ALA A 158 9.38 5.69 -2.39
CA ALA A 158 10.62 5.62 -3.15
C ALA A 158 11.05 4.19 -3.53
N ASP A 159 10.29 3.15 -3.15
CA ASP A 159 10.55 1.78 -3.61
C ASP A 159 10.45 1.72 -5.14
N PRO A 160 11.46 1.19 -5.87
CA PRO A 160 11.49 1.18 -7.32
C PRO A 160 10.31 0.42 -7.96
N ARG A 161 9.68 -0.47 -7.23
CA ARG A 161 8.50 -1.25 -7.68
C ARG A 161 7.21 -0.44 -7.62
N VAL A 162 7.19 0.66 -6.85
CA VAL A 162 6.02 1.54 -6.73
C VAL A 162 5.84 2.35 -8.01
N THR A 163 4.65 2.31 -8.57
CA THR A 163 4.26 3.02 -9.78
C THR A 163 3.63 4.37 -9.47
N THR A 164 2.91 4.48 -8.37
CA THR A 164 2.22 5.71 -7.95
C THR A 164 1.94 5.68 -6.44
N THR A 165 1.80 6.86 -5.85
CA THR A 165 1.49 7.02 -4.42
C THR A 165 0.15 7.72 -4.25
N GLY A 166 -0.66 7.26 -3.28
CA GLY A 166 -1.91 7.91 -2.87
C GLY A 166 -1.89 8.32 -1.40
N ILE A 167 -2.07 9.59 -1.11
CA ILE A 167 -2.09 10.14 0.24
C ILE A 167 -3.52 10.58 0.55
N PHE A 168 -4.14 9.90 1.49
CA PHE A 168 -5.53 10.10 1.86
C PHE A 168 -5.63 10.75 3.24
N SER A 169 -6.16 11.98 3.30
CA SER A 169 -6.27 12.79 4.54
C SER A 169 -5.00 12.67 5.39
N SER A 170 -3.84 12.92 4.77
CA SER A 170 -2.52 12.82 5.39
C SER A 170 -1.56 13.85 4.79
N GLY A 171 -0.43 14.04 5.45
CA GLY A 171 0.68 14.90 5.06
C GLY A 171 1.77 14.78 6.13
N LEU A 172 3.02 15.05 5.76
CA LEU A 172 4.16 14.96 6.68
C LEU A 172 3.98 15.91 7.86
N LEU A 173 4.33 15.45 9.05
CA LEU A 173 4.07 16.20 10.28
C LEU A 173 5.19 17.22 10.60
N ASN A 174 6.37 17.06 10.01
CA ASN A 174 7.55 17.86 10.31
C ASN A 174 8.38 18.10 9.06
N ASP A 175 8.99 19.28 8.94
CA ASP A 175 9.93 19.62 7.87
C ASP A 175 11.17 18.69 7.81
N ALA A 176 11.52 18.07 8.94
CA ALA A 176 12.59 17.08 8.99
C ALA A 176 12.30 15.86 8.11
N ASP A 177 11.02 15.57 7.86
CA ASP A 177 10.54 14.44 7.05
C ASP A 177 10.43 14.77 5.55
N ASP A 178 10.62 16.03 5.15
CA ASP A 178 10.55 16.50 3.75
C ASP A 178 11.55 15.80 2.82
N TYR A 179 12.56 15.13 3.37
CA TYR A 179 13.45 14.30 2.57
C TYR A 179 12.67 13.21 1.80
N GLN A 180 11.52 12.75 2.34
CA GLN A 180 10.65 11.77 1.69
C GLN A 180 10.03 12.36 0.42
N LEU A 181 9.60 13.64 0.44
CA LEU A 181 9.10 14.35 -0.74
C LEU A 181 10.18 14.45 -1.82
N ARG A 182 11.41 14.79 -1.43
CA ARG A 182 12.54 14.92 -2.37
C ARG A 182 12.94 13.60 -3.05
N ARG A 183 12.56 12.46 -2.48
CA ARG A 183 12.81 11.12 -3.04
C ARG A 183 11.71 10.66 -4.00
N LEU A 184 10.60 11.38 -4.09
CA LEU A 184 9.50 11.04 -5.00
C LEU A 184 9.96 11.21 -6.46
N THR A 185 9.84 10.15 -7.22
CA THR A 185 10.14 10.11 -8.67
C THR A 185 8.96 9.63 -9.49
N LYS A 186 7.90 9.19 -8.82
CA LYS A 186 6.68 8.65 -9.41
C LYS A 186 5.49 9.54 -9.06
N PRO A 187 4.43 9.54 -9.88
CA PRO A 187 3.25 10.36 -9.63
C PRO A 187 2.64 10.15 -8.24
N ILE A 188 2.18 11.24 -7.65
CA ILE A 188 1.51 11.25 -6.34
C ILE A 188 0.14 11.92 -6.43
N ALA A 189 -0.83 11.42 -5.69
CA ALA A 189 -2.13 12.06 -5.53
C ALA A 189 -2.49 12.23 -4.05
N TYR A 190 -3.05 13.38 -3.74
CA TYR A 190 -3.61 13.72 -2.45
C TYR A 190 -5.13 13.76 -2.55
N PHE A 191 -5.80 13.13 -1.62
CA PHE A 191 -7.26 13.17 -1.44
C PHE A 191 -7.53 13.57 0.00
N VAL A 192 -7.98 14.81 0.22
CA VAL A 192 -8.05 15.43 1.55
C VAL A 192 -9.48 15.86 1.86
N GLY A 193 -9.86 15.79 3.12
CA GLY A 193 -11.21 16.11 3.60
C GLY A 193 -11.55 17.60 3.69
N GLY A 194 -10.79 18.48 3.01
CA GLY A 194 -10.98 19.92 3.01
C GLY A 194 -10.41 20.61 4.25
N PRO A 195 -10.67 21.92 4.43
CA PRO A 195 -10.08 22.72 5.52
C PRO A 195 -10.43 22.24 6.94
N SER A 196 -11.48 21.45 7.12
CA SER A 196 -11.86 20.84 8.39
C SER A 196 -11.13 19.51 8.66
N ASP A 197 -10.38 19.00 7.71
CA ASP A 197 -9.50 17.84 7.89
C ASP A 197 -8.23 18.27 8.64
N ILE A 198 -7.92 17.58 9.75
CA ILE A 198 -6.73 17.89 10.56
C ILE A 198 -5.43 17.72 9.77
N ALA A 199 -5.42 16.90 8.70
CA ALA A 199 -4.27 16.71 7.83
C ALA A 199 -4.17 17.78 6.72
N TYR A 200 -5.19 18.61 6.52
CA TYR A 200 -5.22 19.59 5.43
C TYR A 200 -4.00 20.53 5.42
N PRO A 201 -3.60 21.15 6.55
CA PRO A 201 -2.44 22.02 6.55
C PRO A 201 -1.15 21.32 6.12
N ASN A 202 -0.95 20.08 6.57
CA ASN A 202 0.23 19.27 6.25
C ASN A 202 0.24 18.87 4.77
N ALA A 203 -0.91 18.43 4.24
CA ALA A 203 -1.03 18.10 2.82
C ALA A 203 -0.76 19.30 1.91
N MET A 204 -1.20 20.48 2.31
CA MET A 204 -0.97 21.74 1.58
C MET A 204 0.48 22.20 1.65
N ASP A 205 1.15 21.97 2.77
CA ASP A 205 2.58 22.20 2.95
C ASP A 205 3.39 21.28 2.06
N ASP A 206 3.14 19.97 2.12
CA ASP A 206 3.75 18.97 1.24
C ASP A 206 3.55 19.31 -0.23
N TRP A 207 2.32 19.70 -0.60
CA TRP A 207 2.01 20.12 -1.97
C TRP A 207 2.92 21.25 -2.45
N GLY A 208 3.19 22.22 -1.57
CA GLY A 208 4.10 23.33 -1.86
C GLY A 208 5.55 22.90 -2.10
N LYS A 209 5.95 21.79 -1.44
CA LYS A 209 7.35 21.30 -1.40
C LYS A 209 7.63 20.15 -2.38
N LEU A 210 6.65 19.69 -3.14
CA LEU A 210 6.86 18.62 -4.13
C LEU A 210 7.95 19.00 -5.15
N PRO A 211 8.78 18.01 -5.59
CA PRO A 211 9.83 18.24 -6.59
C PRO A 211 9.30 18.87 -7.87
N ALA A 212 10.08 19.78 -8.45
CA ALA A 212 9.76 20.33 -9.74
C ALA A 212 9.65 19.22 -10.81
N GLY A 213 8.62 19.31 -11.67
CA GLY A 213 8.38 18.31 -12.72
C GLY A 213 7.68 17.03 -12.24
N LEU A 214 7.50 16.82 -10.95
CA LEU A 214 6.77 15.65 -10.46
C LEU A 214 5.28 15.72 -10.85
N PRO A 215 4.71 14.71 -11.53
CA PRO A 215 3.27 14.66 -11.77
C PRO A 215 2.51 14.51 -10.45
N ALA A 216 1.60 15.44 -10.15
CA ALA A 216 0.87 15.41 -8.89
C ALA A 216 -0.57 15.92 -9.03
N PHE A 217 -1.47 15.33 -8.27
CA PHE A 217 -2.87 15.68 -8.13
C PHE A 217 -3.20 16.01 -6.68
N MET A 218 -3.99 17.05 -6.45
CA MET A 218 -4.57 17.39 -5.16
C MET A 218 -6.07 17.56 -5.33
N GLY A 219 -6.86 16.71 -4.67
CA GLY A 219 -8.30 16.83 -4.56
C GLY A 219 -8.72 17.07 -3.11
N ASN A 220 -9.48 18.16 -2.90
CA ASN A 220 -10.10 18.47 -1.61
C ASN A 220 -11.61 18.31 -1.71
N LEU A 221 -12.17 17.44 -0.86
CA LEU A 221 -13.61 17.26 -0.67
C LEU A 221 -13.94 17.63 0.77
N ASN A 222 -14.81 18.62 0.99
CA ASN A 222 -15.06 19.15 2.34
C ASN A 222 -15.93 18.20 3.19
N VAL A 223 -15.34 17.09 3.65
CA VAL A 223 -15.97 16.04 4.47
C VAL A 223 -15.26 15.80 5.80
N GLY A 224 -14.17 16.52 6.07
CA GLY A 224 -13.35 16.36 7.28
C GLY A 224 -12.45 15.12 7.25
N HIS A 225 -11.72 14.92 8.35
CA HIS A 225 -10.68 13.89 8.45
C HIS A 225 -11.19 12.45 8.28
N GLY A 226 -12.42 12.17 8.72
CA GLY A 226 -13.03 10.84 8.57
C GLY A 226 -13.30 10.43 7.13
N GLY A 227 -13.29 11.38 6.19
CA GLY A 227 -13.54 11.09 4.78
C GLY A 227 -14.90 10.42 4.55
N THR A 228 -14.94 9.53 3.57
CA THR A 228 -16.15 8.76 3.22
C THR A 228 -15.94 7.24 3.30
N TYR A 229 -14.85 6.78 3.94
CA TYR A 229 -14.40 5.38 3.90
C TYR A 229 -15.45 4.39 4.41
N ASP A 230 -16.24 4.77 5.43
CA ASP A 230 -17.26 3.91 6.06
C ASP A 230 -18.59 3.87 5.30
N GLN A 231 -18.76 4.75 4.32
CA GLN A 231 -19.93 4.74 3.46
C GLN A 231 -19.95 3.49 2.56
N PRO A 232 -21.12 3.09 2.03
CA PRO A 232 -21.17 2.03 1.02
C PRO A 232 -20.15 2.28 -0.10
N ASN A 233 -19.35 1.24 -0.42
CA ASN A 233 -18.28 1.31 -1.43
C ASN A 233 -17.21 2.39 -1.17
N GLY A 234 -17.03 2.82 0.10
CA GLY A 234 -16.09 3.89 0.44
C GLY A 234 -16.52 5.28 0.00
N GLY A 235 -17.78 5.43 -0.43
CA GLY A 235 -18.36 6.69 -0.86
C GLY A 235 -17.56 7.37 -1.99
N GLU A 236 -17.47 8.69 -1.92
CA GLU A 236 -16.79 9.49 -2.96
C GLU A 236 -15.27 9.24 -2.98
N PHE A 237 -14.64 8.98 -1.82
CA PHE A 237 -13.21 8.62 -1.76
C PHE A 237 -12.97 7.26 -2.43
N GLY A 238 -13.87 6.28 -2.25
CA GLY A 238 -13.83 4.99 -2.94
C GLY A 238 -13.90 5.16 -4.45
N ARG A 239 -14.88 5.96 -4.93
CA ARG A 239 -15.06 6.24 -6.34
C ARG A 239 -13.81 6.86 -6.98
N VAL A 240 -13.25 7.90 -6.38
CA VAL A 240 -12.08 8.58 -6.95
C VAL A 240 -10.81 7.75 -6.86
N ALA A 241 -10.64 6.96 -5.79
CA ALA A 241 -9.53 6.02 -5.68
C ALA A 241 -9.55 4.99 -6.81
N VAL A 242 -10.73 4.41 -7.11
CA VAL A 242 -10.91 3.49 -8.23
C VAL A 242 -10.54 4.15 -9.56
N LEU A 243 -11.02 5.37 -9.83
CA LEU A 243 -10.68 6.11 -11.05
C LEU A 243 -9.19 6.37 -11.15
N TYR A 244 -8.55 6.82 -10.06
CA TYR A 244 -7.13 7.08 -10.03
C TYR A 244 -6.30 5.81 -10.29
N LEU A 245 -6.64 4.70 -9.63
CA LEU A 245 -5.94 3.43 -9.81
C LEU A 245 -6.17 2.84 -11.21
N LYS A 246 -7.37 2.95 -11.79
CA LYS A 246 -7.62 2.56 -13.19
C LYS A 246 -6.72 3.33 -14.14
N TRP A 247 -6.63 4.65 -13.97
CA TRP A 247 -5.76 5.47 -14.78
C TRP A 247 -4.29 5.09 -14.60
N ARG A 248 -3.81 5.10 -13.34
CA ARG A 248 -2.37 4.94 -13.05
C ARG A 248 -1.83 3.53 -13.23
N LEU A 249 -2.65 2.51 -12.99
CA LEU A 249 -2.21 1.12 -13.01
C LEU A 249 -2.73 0.32 -14.20
N LYS A 250 -3.88 0.70 -14.78
CA LYS A 250 -4.47 0.02 -15.94
C LYS A 250 -4.37 0.82 -17.25
N GLY A 251 -3.90 2.08 -17.20
CA GLY A 251 -3.79 2.94 -18.37
C GLY A 251 -5.16 3.42 -18.90
N ASP A 252 -6.21 3.39 -18.07
CA ASP A 252 -7.54 3.85 -18.45
C ASP A 252 -7.57 5.38 -18.57
N THR A 253 -7.37 5.89 -19.79
CA THR A 253 -7.39 7.32 -20.07
C THR A 253 -8.77 7.95 -19.87
N THR A 254 -9.87 7.17 -19.93
CA THR A 254 -11.21 7.65 -19.62
C THR A 254 -11.31 7.98 -18.14
N ALA A 255 -10.79 7.11 -17.27
CA ALA A 255 -10.66 7.39 -15.86
C ALA A 255 -9.71 8.58 -15.62
N GLY A 256 -8.62 8.67 -16.37
CA GLY A 256 -7.63 9.77 -16.30
C GLY A 256 -8.21 11.16 -16.58
N ARG A 257 -9.21 11.27 -17.46
CA ARG A 257 -9.90 12.55 -17.75
C ARG A 257 -10.58 13.17 -16.51
N ASN A 258 -10.75 12.42 -15.44
CA ASN A 258 -11.24 13.00 -14.19
C ASN A 258 -10.19 13.84 -13.45
N PHE A 259 -8.89 13.69 -13.78
CA PHE A 259 -7.77 14.28 -13.05
C PHE A 259 -6.97 15.31 -13.86
N VAL A 260 -7.07 15.30 -15.18
CA VAL A 260 -6.15 16.03 -16.07
C VAL A 260 -6.86 17.12 -16.84
N GLY A 261 -6.24 18.31 -16.87
CA GLY A 261 -6.70 19.47 -17.63
C GLY A 261 -7.66 20.35 -16.85
N ALA A 262 -7.93 21.55 -17.40
CA ALA A 262 -8.83 22.53 -16.78
C ALA A 262 -10.29 22.03 -16.71
N ASP A 263 -10.68 21.22 -17.69
CA ASP A 263 -12.04 20.64 -17.81
C ASP A 263 -12.11 19.21 -17.27
N CYS A 264 -11.29 18.86 -16.27
CA CYS A 264 -11.29 17.54 -15.69
C CYS A 264 -12.64 17.22 -15.02
N GLY A 265 -13.03 15.94 -14.98
CA GLY A 265 -14.32 15.54 -14.40
C GLY A 265 -14.47 15.95 -12.94
N LEU A 266 -13.39 15.88 -12.13
CA LEU A 266 -13.40 16.34 -10.75
C LEU A 266 -13.41 17.87 -10.64
N CYS A 267 -12.90 18.60 -11.65
CA CYS A 267 -12.91 20.05 -11.70
C CYS A 267 -14.33 20.64 -11.76
N HIS A 268 -15.30 19.87 -12.27
CA HIS A 268 -16.72 20.25 -12.40
C HIS A 268 -17.62 19.57 -11.34
N SER A 269 -17.04 19.12 -10.24
CA SER A 269 -17.75 18.43 -9.16
C SER A 269 -17.62 19.17 -7.83
N GLN A 270 -17.93 18.52 -6.73
CA GLN A 270 -17.75 19.08 -5.39
C GLN A 270 -16.29 19.09 -4.90
N TRP A 271 -15.33 18.63 -5.73
CA TRP A 271 -13.91 18.64 -5.42
C TRP A 271 -13.27 19.98 -5.76
N THR A 272 -12.43 20.50 -4.88
CA THR A 272 -11.48 21.56 -5.23
C THR A 272 -10.17 20.89 -5.68
N VAL A 273 -9.76 21.16 -6.92
CA VAL A 273 -8.68 20.44 -7.59
C VAL A 273 -7.46 21.34 -7.83
N GLN A 274 -6.28 20.79 -7.61
CA GLN A 274 -5.00 21.34 -8.07
C GLN A 274 -4.22 20.26 -8.81
N GLN A 275 -3.44 20.67 -9.82
CA GLN A 275 -2.69 19.75 -10.68
C GLN A 275 -1.28 20.28 -10.89
N LYS A 276 -0.28 19.39 -10.94
CA LYS A 276 1.10 19.69 -11.33
C LYS A 276 1.55 18.64 -12.35
N ASN A 277 2.03 19.10 -13.50
CA ASN A 277 2.72 18.29 -14.51
C ASN A 277 1.97 17.01 -14.95
N LEU A 278 0.64 16.95 -14.83
CA LEU A 278 -0.15 15.80 -15.22
C LEU A 278 -0.47 15.82 -16.70
N THR A 279 -0.28 14.70 -17.38
CA THR A 279 -0.76 14.43 -18.73
C THR A 279 -1.56 13.12 -18.74
N LEU A 280 -2.45 12.92 -19.71
CA LEU A 280 -3.18 11.66 -19.83
C LEU A 280 -2.26 10.48 -20.10
N ASP A 281 -1.13 10.72 -20.75
CA ASP A 281 -0.14 9.71 -21.11
C ASP A 281 0.82 9.35 -19.96
N ASP A 282 0.71 10.01 -18.80
CA ASP A 282 1.47 9.68 -17.58
C ASP A 282 1.03 8.33 -16.96
N GLY A 283 0.04 7.68 -17.52
CA GLY A 283 -0.29 6.28 -17.22
C GLY A 283 0.82 5.35 -17.74
N PRO A 284 0.98 4.16 -17.15
CA PRO A 284 1.89 3.18 -17.73
C PRO A 284 1.46 2.88 -19.16
N PRO A 285 2.41 2.64 -20.09
CA PRO A 285 2.07 2.23 -21.44
C PRO A 285 1.07 1.07 -21.40
N PRO A 286 0.07 1.04 -22.30
CA PRO A 286 -0.82 -0.12 -22.40
C PRO A 286 0.07 -1.36 -22.53
N THR A 287 -0.14 -2.34 -21.66
CA THR A 287 0.53 -3.63 -21.77
C THR A 287 0.15 -4.21 -23.12
N SER A 288 1.11 -4.32 -24.02
CA SER A 288 0.92 -5.12 -25.22
C SER A 288 0.42 -6.50 -24.78
N PRO A 289 -0.53 -7.12 -25.51
CA PRO A 289 -0.90 -8.50 -25.22
C PRO A 289 0.38 -9.34 -25.14
N PRO A 290 0.42 -10.34 -24.23
CA PRO A 290 1.60 -11.18 -24.11
C PRO A 290 1.98 -11.65 -25.52
N PRO A 291 3.26 -11.65 -25.86
CA PRO A 291 3.68 -12.19 -27.13
C PRO A 291 3.07 -13.59 -27.23
N THR A 292 2.34 -13.86 -28.30
CA THR A 292 1.91 -15.20 -28.65
C THR A 292 3.17 -16.05 -28.64
N GLU A 293 3.22 -17.03 -27.76
CA GLU A 293 4.34 -17.94 -27.60
C GLU A 293 4.70 -18.50 -28.98
N PRO A 294 5.93 -18.31 -29.47
CA PRO A 294 6.33 -18.94 -30.70
C PRO A 294 6.23 -20.47 -30.53
N PRO A 295 5.84 -21.24 -31.54
CA PRO A 295 5.81 -22.67 -31.41
C PRO A 295 7.17 -23.17 -30.93
N PRO A 296 7.22 -24.25 -30.12
CA PRO A 296 8.42 -24.70 -29.45
C PRO A 296 9.49 -25.02 -30.49
N THR A 297 10.50 -24.18 -30.57
CA THR A 297 11.73 -24.46 -31.29
C THR A 297 12.57 -25.33 -30.37
N THR A 298 12.94 -26.47 -30.88
CA THR A 298 13.93 -27.40 -30.28
C THR A 298 15.14 -26.61 -29.77
N PRO A 299 15.59 -26.85 -28.53
CA PRO A 299 16.74 -26.13 -27.98
C PRO A 299 17.99 -26.45 -28.81
N PRO A 300 18.82 -25.45 -29.11
CA PRO A 300 20.18 -25.74 -29.61
C PRO A 300 20.96 -26.49 -28.52
N PRO A 301 21.90 -27.32 -28.87
CA PRO A 301 22.70 -28.05 -27.89
C PRO A 301 23.47 -27.08 -27.00
N THR A 302 23.25 -27.19 -25.69
CA THR A 302 24.00 -26.48 -24.68
C THR A 302 25.44 -26.92 -24.65
N THR A 303 26.34 -26.08 -25.10
CA THR A 303 27.74 -26.15 -24.72
C THR A 303 27.86 -25.73 -23.24
N PRO A 304 28.55 -26.52 -22.41
CA PRO A 304 28.78 -26.12 -21.00
C PRO A 304 29.66 -24.87 -20.98
N PRO A 305 29.39 -23.91 -20.12
CA PRO A 305 30.30 -22.78 -19.91
C PRO A 305 31.59 -23.27 -19.24
N PRO A 306 32.76 -22.74 -19.61
CA PRO A 306 34.02 -23.10 -18.98
C PRO A 306 34.18 -22.42 -17.62
N GLY A 307 34.61 -23.19 -16.63
CA GLY A 307 35.42 -22.75 -15.52
C GLY A 307 34.67 -22.22 -14.30
N GLY A 308 34.64 -23.06 -13.26
CA GLY A 308 34.25 -22.70 -11.90
C GLY A 308 35.14 -21.60 -11.29
N GLY A 309 34.66 -20.36 -11.38
CA GLY A 309 35.11 -19.31 -10.48
C GLY A 309 34.14 -19.21 -9.31
N THR A 310 34.66 -19.02 -8.10
CA THR A 310 33.83 -18.74 -6.92
C THR A 310 32.87 -17.58 -7.26
N PRO A 311 31.53 -17.71 -7.02
CA PRO A 311 30.61 -16.61 -7.27
C PRO A 311 31.05 -15.36 -6.53
N VAL A 312 31.35 -14.30 -7.28
CA VAL A 312 31.84 -13.03 -6.73
C VAL A 312 30.68 -12.05 -6.63
N CYS A 313 30.52 -11.42 -5.48
CA CYS A 313 29.62 -10.28 -5.32
C CYS A 313 30.33 -9.08 -4.69
N THR A 314 29.72 -7.91 -4.84
CA THR A 314 30.16 -6.68 -4.17
C THR A 314 29.06 -6.20 -3.25
N ALA A 315 29.45 -5.56 -2.13
CA ALA A 315 28.51 -4.92 -1.21
C ALA A 315 28.94 -3.45 -1.02
N VAL A 316 28.00 -2.54 -1.22
CA VAL A 316 28.20 -1.10 -1.06
C VAL A 316 27.30 -0.61 0.07
N TYR A 317 27.92 -0.16 1.16
CA TYR A 317 27.24 0.43 2.30
C TYR A 317 27.01 1.94 2.08
N SER A 318 25.84 2.43 2.46
CA SER A 318 25.52 3.86 2.44
C SER A 318 24.59 4.23 3.61
N VAL A 319 24.92 5.33 4.31
CA VAL A 319 24.00 5.95 5.27
C VAL A 319 22.94 6.71 4.47
N GLN A 320 21.68 6.40 4.73
CA GLN A 320 20.55 7.03 4.08
C GLN A 320 20.05 8.23 4.87
N ASP A 321 20.08 8.13 6.19
CA ASP A 321 19.68 9.18 7.12
C ASP A 321 20.39 9.01 8.47
N GLN A 322 20.61 10.13 9.18
CA GLN A 322 21.24 10.13 10.49
C GLN A 322 20.69 11.26 11.37
N TRP A 323 20.36 10.93 12.61
CA TRP A 323 19.89 11.86 13.64
C TRP A 323 20.66 11.66 14.95
N ASN A 324 20.34 12.48 15.95
CA ASN A 324 20.99 12.33 17.25
C ASN A 324 20.66 10.97 17.89
N GLY A 325 21.65 10.10 17.97
CA GLY A 325 21.56 8.77 18.59
C GLY A 325 21.10 7.63 17.64
N GLY A 326 20.86 7.89 16.35
CA GLY A 326 20.47 6.83 15.41
C GLY A 326 20.71 7.15 13.94
N PHE A 327 20.58 6.13 13.10
CA PHE A 327 20.73 6.24 11.65
C PHE A 327 19.95 5.15 10.91
N VAL A 328 19.72 5.39 9.62
CA VAL A 328 19.25 4.38 8.66
C VAL A 328 20.35 4.18 7.62
N ALA A 329 20.64 2.92 7.33
CA ALA A 329 21.63 2.57 6.31
C ALA A 329 21.07 1.50 5.34
N SER A 330 21.63 1.48 4.15
CA SER A 330 21.36 0.50 3.11
C SER A 330 22.67 -0.14 2.65
N VAL A 331 22.59 -1.41 2.29
CA VAL A 331 23.69 -2.14 1.64
C VAL A 331 23.18 -2.70 0.32
N ASN A 332 23.77 -2.23 -0.78
CA ASN A 332 23.47 -2.75 -2.12
C ASN A 332 24.43 -3.90 -2.43
N VAL A 333 23.88 -5.06 -2.76
CA VAL A 333 24.61 -6.29 -3.12
C VAL A 333 24.47 -6.51 -4.62
N THR A 334 25.59 -6.60 -5.33
CA THR A 334 25.60 -6.81 -6.79
C THR A 334 26.36 -8.10 -7.13
N ALA A 335 25.73 -8.98 -7.90
CA ALA A 335 26.37 -10.15 -8.46
C ALA A 335 27.45 -9.74 -9.48
N GLY A 336 28.59 -10.44 -9.47
CA GLY A 336 29.63 -10.26 -10.47
C GLY A 336 29.23 -10.80 -11.84
N SER A 337 30.21 -11.33 -12.57
CA SER A 337 29.98 -11.92 -13.90
C SER A 337 29.29 -13.30 -13.89
N THR A 338 29.07 -13.88 -12.72
CA THR A 338 28.36 -15.15 -12.48
C THR A 338 27.08 -14.91 -11.69
N ALA A 339 26.01 -15.66 -12.00
CA ALA A 339 24.79 -15.65 -11.22
C ALA A 339 25.03 -16.18 -9.80
N LEU A 340 24.32 -15.66 -8.82
CA LEU A 340 24.32 -16.11 -7.44
C LEU A 340 23.06 -16.93 -7.15
N THR A 341 23.20 -17.96 -6.33
CA THR A 341 22.08 -18.68 -5.70
C THR A 341 21.81 -18.19 -4.28
N GLY A 342 22.74 -17.44 -3.72
CA GLY A 342 22.66 -16.79 -2.42
C GLY A 342 23.78 -15.79 -2.23
N TRP A 343 23.66 -14.95 -1.20
CA TRP A 343 24.69 -14.00 -0.82
C TRP A 343 24.78 -13.86 0.69
N ARG A 344 25.98 -13.51 1.14
CA ARG A 344 26.26 -13.19 2.54
C ARG A 344 27.17 -11.97 2.61
N VAL A 345 26.75 -10.98 3.38
CA VAL A 345 27.51 -9.75 3.63
C VAL A 345 28.06 -9.79 5.05
N THR A 346 29.33 -9.53 5.18
CA THR A 346 29.98 -9.21 6.47
C THR A 346 30.01 -7.69 6.60
N LEU A 347 29.28 -7.17 7.56
CA LEU A 347 29.15 -5.74 7.86
C LEU A 347 29.88 -5.43 9.15
N THR A 348 30.90 -4.58 9.09
CA THR A 348 31.59 -4.08 10.28
C THR A 348 31.08 -2.69 10.58
N LEU A 349 30.34 -2.54 11.68
CA LEU A 349 29.79 -1.27 12.14
C LEU A 349 30.87 -0.41 12.81
N ALA A 350 30.71 0.90 12.73
CA ALA A 350 31.55 1.83 13.47
C ALA A 350 31.41 1.65 14.99
N GLY A 351 32.43 2.02 15.75
CA GLY A 351 32.44 1.82 17.20
C GLY A 351 31.24 2.45 17.90
N GLY A 352 30.53 1.66 18.71
CA GLY A 352 29.36 2.08 19.46
C GLY A 352 28.03 2.01 18.66
N ALA A 353 28.07 1.70 17.37
CA ALA A 353 26.85 1.51 16.58
C ALA A 353 26.27 0.09 16.75
N SER A 354 24.94 -0.02 16.73
CA SER A 354 24.26 -1.30 16.74
C SER A 354 22.99 -1.27 15.88
N ILE A 355 22.66 -2.41 15.26
CA ILE A 355 21.44 -2.61 14.49
C ILE A 355 20.27 -2.77 15.44
N THR A 356 19.24 -1.96 15.28
CA THR A 356 17.98 -2.03 16.06
C THR A 356 16.84 -2.70 15.28
N SER A 357 16.87 -2.60 13.96
CA SER A 357 15.93 -3.26 13.06
C SER A 357 16.60 -3.50 11.72
N LEU A 358 16.30 -4.63 11.06
CA LEU A 358 16.90 -4.98 9.77
C LEU A 358 15.82 -5.58 8.85
N TRP A 359 15.83 -5.21 7.57
CA TRP A 359 14.91 -5.70 6.54
C TRP A 359 15.66 -6.17 5.30
N ASN A 360 15.03 -7.08 4.54
CA ASN A 360 15.55 -7.72 3.34
C ASN A 360 16.84 -8.54 3.55
N GLY A 361 17.11 -8.95 4.79
CA GLY A 361 18.22 -9.81 5.14
C GLY A 361 17.95 -10.56 6.43
N VAL A 362 18.83 -11.49 6.76
CA VAL A 362 18.84 -12.23 8.04
C VAL A 362 20.16 -11.95 8.73
N ALA A 363 20.12 -11.13 9.79
CA ALA A 363 21.30 -10.78 10.55
C ALA A 363 21.66 -11.86 11.59
N ASN A 364 22.96 -12.13 11.73
CA ASN A 364 23.52 -12.84 12.85
C ASN A 364 24.45 -11.86 13.62
N GLY A 365 23.96 -11.37 14.75
CA GLY A 365 24.58 -10.28 15.52
C GLY A 365 23.88 -8.94 15.31
N ALA A 366 24.17 -7.98 16.19
CA ALA A 366 23.59 -6.65 16.14
C ALA A 366 24.62 -5.51 16.27
N SER A 367 25.87 -5.80 16.66
CA SER A 367 26.91 -4.79 16.88
C SER A 367 28.31 -5.33 16.50
N GLY A 368 29.26 -4.44 16.30
CA GLY A 368 30.59 -4.80 15.84
C GLY A 368 30.57 -5.40 14.45
N THR A 369 31.03 -6.64 14.29
CA THR A 369 30.96 -7.35 13.00
C THR A 369 29.71 -8.21 12.96
N VAL A 370 28.80 -7.87 12.05
CA VAL A 370 27.51 -8.54 11.84
C VAL A 370 27.52 -9.25 10.50
N THR A 371 27.03 -10.47 10.44
CA THR A 371 26.82 -11.17 9.18
C THR A 371 25.36 -11.09 8.79
N VAL A 372 25.08 -10.65 7.56
CA VAL A 372 23.74 -10.60 6.98
C VAL A 372 23.66 -11.54 5.78
N ALA A 373 22.77 -12.52 5.83
CA ALA A 373 22.46 -13.41 4.72
C ALA A 373 21.22 -12.94 3.97
N ASN A 374 21.05 -13.40 2.74
CA ASN A 374 19.84 -13.16 1.95
C ASN A 374 18.60 -13.79 2.59
N GLN A 375 17.44 -13.22 2.28
CA GLN A 375 16.14 -13.86 2.43
C GLN A 375 15.89 -14.85 1.28
N SER A 376 14.90 -15.72 1.44
CA SER A 376 14.55 -16.73 0.41
C SER A 376 14.18 -16.14 -0.96
N TYR A 377 13.72 -14.88 -0.99
CA TYR A 377 13.24 -14.22 -2.21
C TYR A 377 14.28 -13.32 -2.90
N ASN A 378 15.41 -13.00 -2.28
CA ASN A 378 16.40 -12.08 -2.83
C ASN A 378 17.83 -12.65 -2.89
N GLY A 379 17.97 -13.97 -2.73
CA GLY A 379 19.26 -14.65 -2.82
C GLY A 379 19.71 -14.93 -4.25
N GLN A 380 18.76 -15.21 -5.15
CA GLN A 380 19.06 -15.52 -6.55
C GLN A 380 19.23 -14.22 -7.34
N LEU A 381 20.43 -13.99 -7.87
CA LEU A 381 20.77 -12.83 -8.68
C LEU A 381 21.42 -13.29 -9.98
N ALA A 382 20.91 -12.87 -11.12
CA ALA A 382 21.60 -13.05 -12.39
C ALA A 382 22.92 -12.25 -12.40
N ALA A 383 23.84 -12.60 -13.28
CA ALA A 383 25.11 -11.87 -13.44
C ALA A 383 24.85 -10.37 -13.63
N GLY A 384 25.52 -9.53 -12.86
CA GLY A 384 25.37 -8.07 -12.85
C GLY A 384 24.09 -7.53 -12.19
N GLN A 385 23.18 -8.38 -11.73
CA GLN A 385 21.98 -7.98 -11.02
C GLN A 385 22.28 -7.56 -9.58
N SER A 386 21.47 -6.68 -9.04
CA SER A 386 21.59 -6.16 -7.69
C SER A 386 20.33 -6.39 -6.86
N THR A 387 20.55 -6.52 -5.56
CA THR A 387 19.53 -6.45 -4.52
C THR A 387 20.04 -5.58 -3.37
N SER A 388 19.19 -5.25 -2.42
CA SER A 388 19.61 -4.51 -1.24
C SER A 388 18.95 -5.01 0.03
N PHE A 389 19.61 -4.82 1.13
CA PHE A 389 19.02 -4.86 2.46
C PHE A 389 19.29 -3.54 3.19
N GLY A 390 18.48 -3.24 4.19
CA GLY A 390 18.69 -2.03 4.99
C GLY A 390 18.47 -2.29 6.46
N PHE A 391 18.89 -1.33 7.28
CA PHE A 391 18.70 -1.41 8.71
C PHE A 391 18.66 -0.02 9.36
N GLN A 392 17.95 0.04 10.46
CA GLN A 392 18.04 1.12 11.42
C GLN A 392 19.07 0.75 12.49
N GLY A 393 19.88 1.71 12.87
CA GLY A 393 20.86 1.52 13.91
C GLY A 393 20.84 2.63 14.96
N SER A 394 21.36 2.33 16.15
CA SER A 394 21.71 3.33 17.17
C SER A 394 23.18 3.72 17.06
N GLY A 395 23.50 4.94 17.47
CA GLY A 395 24.86 5.52 17.37
C GLY A 395 25.05 6.30 16.07
N THR A 396 26.25 6.20 15.46
CA THR A 396 26.60 6.89 14.20
C THR A 396 26.77 5.89 13.08
N GLY A 397 26.14 6.17 11.92
CA GLY A 397 26.18 5.29 10.75
C GLY A 397 27.46 5.38 9.93
N GLY A 398 28.24 6.46 10.06
CA GLY A 398 29.46 6.66 9.29
C GLY A 398 30.60 5.69 9.67
N GLY A 399 31.43 5.33 8.67
CA GLY A 399 32.60 4.50 8.88
C GLY A 399 32.39 2.99 8.89
N ALA A 400 31.17 2.50 8.62
CA ALA A 400 30.93 1.07 8.45
C ALA A 400 31.49 0.57 7.11
N THR A 401 31.92 -0.71 7.10
CA THR A 401 32.40 -1.39 5.89
C THR A 401 31.59 -2.65 5.62
N ALA A 402 31.44 -2.99 4.36
CA ALA A 402 30.71 -4.19 3.92
C ALA A 402 31.54 -5.00 2.91
N THR A 403 31.59 -6.30 3.10
CA THR A 403 32.16 -7.24 2.13
C THR A 403 31.14 -8.33 1.80
N CYS A 404 31.18 -8.87 0.57
CA CYS A 404 30.19 -9.82 0.09
C CYS A 404 30.86 -11.12 -0.34
N VAL A 405 30.19 -12.24 -0.04
CA VAL A 405 30.49 -13.57 -0.56
C VAL A 405 29.23 -14.14 -1.17
N GLY A 406 29.33 -14.55 -2.44
CA GLY A 406 28.23 -15.21 -3.17
C GLY A 406 28.29 -16.74 -3.06
N SER A 407 27.15 -17.39 -3.28
CA SER A 407 27.02 -18.84 -3.42
C SER A 407 26.23 -19.21 -4.65
#